data_2378a7d40eccac60303d294206842118
#
_entry.id   2378a7d40eccac60303d294206842118
#
_cell.length_a   1.000
_cell.length_b   1.000
_cell.length_c   1.000
_cell.angle_alpha   90.00
_cell.angle_beta   90.00
_cell.angle_gamma   90.00
#
_symmetry.space_group_name_H-M   'P 1'
#
loop_
_entity.id
_entity.type
_entity.pdbx_description
1 polymer ?
#
loop_
_entity_poly.entity_id
_entity_poly.type
_entity_poly.pdbx_seq_one_letter_code
_entity_poly.pdbx_strand_id
1 'polypeptide(L)'
;PPEVVYEEFRKNRGTQFDPEITDIFLKLLKEKRLPQWDPSQEEPDTYNLPDMQLTVSKFISDIMATIKSQEDAKSYDFLTGLPMRNLGERLTAEFMQTHDGCLVFLDMDNLKKINDIYGHKAGDRALKCLGKLLQKRADQGISCRLGGDEFLMFLPDTDPDSLSLQMDDLFQKFHTITT
;
A
#
# COMPACT_ATOMS: atom_id res chain seq x y z
N PRO A 1 -35.84 6.83 1.38
CA PRO A 1 -35.38 5.43 1.13
C PRO A 1 -33.94 5.41 0.66
N PRO A 2 -33.12 4.43 1.04
CA PRO A 2 -31.70 4.36 0.66
C PRO A 2 -31.46 4.40 -0.84
N GLU A 3 -32.39 3.87 -1.63
CA GLU A 3 -32.31 3.88 -3.10
C GLU A 3 -32.36 5.30 -3.68
N VAL A 4 -33.15 6.20 -3.09
CA VAL A 4 -33.27 7.60 -3.55
C VAL A 4 -31.93 8.33 -3.28
N VAL A 5 -31.33 8.10 -2.13
CA VAL A 5 -30.02 8.67 -1.77
C VAL A 5 -28.94 8.14 -2.70
N TYR A 6 -28.94 6.84 -2.98
CA TYR A 6 -28.00 6.22 -3.88
C TYR A 6 -28.05 6.83 -5.30
N GLU A 7 -29.24 6.97 -5.87
CA GLU A 7 -29.41 7.55 -7.22
C GLU A 7 -29.05 9.04 -7.26
N GLU A 8 -29.34 9.81 -6.21
CA GLU A 8 -29.01 11.23 -6.13
C GLU A 8 -27.48 11.44 -6.12
N PHE A 9 -26.76 10.69 -5.29
CA PHE A 9 -25.30 10.75 -5.25
C PHE A 9 -24.67 10.27 -6.55
N ARG A 10 -25.19 9.20 -7.14
CA ARG A 10 -24.72 8.68 -8.41
C ARG A 10 -24.88 9.68 -9.55
N LYS A 11 -26.04 10.34 -9.63
CA LYS A 11 -26.39 11.31 -10.67
C LYS A 11 -25.51 12.56 -10.60
N ASN A 12 -25.17 13.01 -9.40
CA ASN A 12 -24.44 14.25 -9.17
C ASN A 12 -22.93 14.02 -8.95
N ARG A 13 -22.45 12.80 -9.19
CA ARG A 13 -21.03 12.43 -9.13
C ARG A 13 -20.22 13.24 -10.15
N GLY A 14 -19.17 13.93 -9.69
CA GLY A 14 -18.30 14.75 -10.52
C GLY A 14 -18.87 16.12 -10.92
N THR A 15 -20.10 16.46 -10.50
CA THR A 15 -20.70 17.77 -10.72
C THR A 15 -20.94 18.51 -9.40
N GLN A 16 -21.72 17.93 -8.51
CA GLN A 16 -22.04 18.47 -7.20
C GLN A 16 -21.22 17.80 -6.08
N PHE A 17 -20.82 16.56 -6.29
CA PHE A 17 -20.06 15.78 -5.34
C PHE A 17 -18.73 15.30 -5.96
N ASP A 18 -17.67 15.28 -5.14
CA ASP A 18 -16.38 14.75 -5.54
C ASP A 18 -16.51 13.27 -5.96
N PRO A 19 -15.92 12.86 -7.12
CA PRO A 19 -16.09 11.52 -7.65
C PRO A 19 -15.56 10.41 -6.73
N GLU A 20 -14.40 10.63 -6.10
CA GLU A 20 -13.76 9.61 -5.25
C GLU A 20 -14.52 9.43 -3.94
N ILE A 21 -14.90 10.53 -3.31
CA ILE A 21 -15.71 10.52 -2.08
C ILE A 21 -17.07 9.89 -2.35
N THR A 22 -17.70 10.23 -3.49
CA THR A 22 -18.98 9.65 -3.89
C THR A 22 -18.91 8.14 -4.06
N ASP A 23 -17.90 7.63 -4.73
CA ASP A 23 -17.72 6.18 -4.94
C ASP A 23 -17.58 5.43 -3.61
N ILE A 24 -16.83 6.00 -2.66
CA ILE A 24 -16.67 5.43 -1.31
C ILE A 24 -18.00 5.45 -0.56
N PHE A 25 -18.72 6.58 -0.59
CA PHE A 25 -20.01 6.71 0.07
C PHE A 25 -21.03 5.70 -0.47
N LEU A 26 -21.16 5.57 -1.80
CA LEU A 26 -22.06 4.63 -2.45
C LEU A 26 -21.70 3.16 -2.11
N LYS A 27 -20.40 2.85 -1.98
CA LYS A 27 -19.94 1.54 -1.52
C LYS A 27 -20.37 1.26 -0.08
N LEU A 28 -20.14 2.20 0.84
CA LEU A 28 -20.53 2.05 2.25
C LEU A 28 -22.04 1.92 2.41
N LEU A 29 -22.82 2.67 1.62
CA LEU A 29 -24.27 2.59 1.58
C LEU A 29 -24.74 1.19 1.14
N LYS A 30 -24.13 0.65 0.08
CA LYS A 30 -24.44 -0.68 -0.45
C LYS A 30 -24.08 -1.81 0.52
N GLU A 31 -22.99 -1.64 1.23
CA GLU A 31 -22.51 -2.60 2.25
C GLU A 31 -23.27 -2.47 3.59
N LYS A 32 -24.24 -1.55 3.68
CA LYS A 32 -25.01 -1.24 4.91
C LYS A 32 -24.11 -0.88 6.11
N ARG A 33 -22.99 -0.25 5.84
CA ARG A 33 -22.02 0.20 6.86
C ARG A 33 -22.29 1.63 7.34
N LEU A 34 -23.24 2.32 6.74
CA LEU A 34 -23.69 3.62 7.22
C LEU A 34 -24.65 3.45 8.40
N PRO A 35 -24.63 4.36 9.39
CA PRO A 35 -25.63 4.38 10.45
C PRO A 35 -27.02 4.42 9.85
N GLN A 36 -27.90 3.50 10.23
CA GLN A 36 -29.28 3.51 9.78
C GLN A 36 -30.03 4.59 10.55
N TRP A 37 -30.64 5.51 9.81
CA TRP A 37 -31.60 6.43 10.38
C TRP A 37 -32.88 5.65 10.74
N ASP A 38 -33.22 5.63 12.02
CA ASP A 38 -34.48 5.06 12.53
C ASP A 38 -35.47 6.21 12.81
N PRO A 39 -36.48 6.42 11.94
CA PRO A 39 -37.44 7.47 12.13
C PRO A 39 -38.40 7.23 13.30
N SER A 40 -38.39 6.06 13.93
CA SER A 40 -39.21 5.74 15.11
C SER A 40 -38.55 6.14 16.43
N GLN A 41 -37.28 6.49 16.43
CA GLN A 41 -36.66 7.14 17.57
C GLN A 41 -37.12 8.59 17.58
N GLU A 42 -37.96 8.91 18.53
CA GLU A 42 -38.39 10.29 18.81
C GLU A 42 -37.12 11.17 18.87
N GLU A 43 -37.13 12.28 18.13
CA GLU A 43 -36.06 13.26 18.24
C GLU A 43 -35.85 13.61 19.70
N PRO A 44 -34.68 13.30 20.30
CA PRO A 44 -34.43 13.82 21.63
C PRO A 44 -34.44 15.35 21.50
N ASP A 45 -35.27 16.02 22.31
CA ASP A 45 -35.41 17.47 22.37
C ASP A 45 -34.12 18.26 22.65
N THR A 46 -33.01 17.53 22.74
CA THR A 46 -31.65 18.03 22.81
C THR A 46 -30.77 17.19 21.90
N TYR A 47 -30.33 17.76 20.78
CA TYR A 47 -29.21 17.23 20.01
C TYR A 47 -28.06 17.03 20.99
N ASN A 48 -27.75 15.78 21.32
CA ASN A 48 -26.64 15.46 22.17
C ASN A 48 -25.37 15.61 21.31
N LEU A 49 -24.89 16.84 21.23
CA LEU A 49 -23.71 17.24 20.44
C LEU A 49 -22.52 16.27 20.58
N PRO A 50 -22.23 15.69 21.79
CA PRO A 50 -21.18 14.67 21.94
C PRO A 50 -21.40 13.40 21.14
N ASP A 51 -22.63 12.87 21.09
CA ASP A 51 -22.92 11.61 20.37
C ASP A 51 -22.91 11.83 18.84
N MET A 52 -23.36 12.99 18.38
CA MET A 52 -23.29 13.35 16.96
C MET A 52 -21.84 13.59 16.53
N GLN A 53 -21.03 14.25 17.37
CA GLN A 53 -19.61 14.42 17.12
C GLN A 53 -18.86 13.07 17.07
N LEU A 54 -19.18 12.13 17.96
CA LEU A 54 -18.59 10.80 17.97
C LEU A 54 -18.97 10.01 16.71
N THR A 55 -20.22 10.09 16.27
CA THR A 55 -20.72 9.42 15.06
C THR A 55 -20.08 10.01 13.81
N VAL A 56 -19.98 11.32 13.69
CA VAL A 56 -19.32 11.99 12.57
C VAL A 56 -17.81 11.70 12.57
N SER A 57 -17.14 11.75 13.72
CA SER A 57 -15.73 11.42 13.84
C SER A 57 -15.44 9.98 13.44
N LYS A 58 -16.28 9.02 13.85
CA LYS A 58 -16.15 7.62 13.46
C LYS A 58 -16.36 7.45 11.95
N PHE A 59 -17.37 8.11 11.38
CA PHE A 59 -17.64 8.07 9.94
C PHE A 59 -16.46 8.64 9.13
N ILE A 60 -15.93 9.79 9.53
CA ILE A 60 -14.73 10.37 8.90
C ILE A 60 -13.54 9.43 9.03
N SER A 61 -13.33 8.82 10.21
CA SER A 61 -12.26 7.84 10.41
C SER A 61 -12.39 6.62 9.49
N ASP A 62 -13.60 6.09 9.31
CA ASP A 62 -13.87 4.94 8.42
C ASP A 62 -13.64 5.30 6.94
N ILE A 63 -14.04 6.51 6.53
CA ILE A 63 -13.74 7.03 5.19
C ILE A 63 -12.24 7.16 4.98
N MET A 64 -11.53 7.80 5.91
CA MET A 64 -10.07 7.99 5.84
C MET A 64 -9.31 6.65 5.82
N ALA A 65 -9.73 5.69 6.62
CA ALA A 65 -9.17 4.34 6.61
C ALA A 65 -9.39 3.64 5.26
N THR A 66 -10.56 3.83 4.65
CA THR A 66 -10.90 3.26 3.34
C THR A 66 -10.09 3.91 2.21
N ILE A 67 -9.96 5.24 2.21
CA ILE A 67 -9.10 5.98 1.25
C ILE A 67 -7.66 5.50 1.38
N LYS A 68 -7.12 5.48 2.60
CA LYS A 68 -5.74 5.03 2.87
C LYS A 68 -5.52 3.59 2.38
N SER A 69 -6.46 2.68 2.61
CA SER A 69 -6.34 1.29 2.14
C SER A 69 -6.36 1.16 0.61
N GLN A 70 -7.07 2.05 -0.10
CA GLN A 70 -7.09 2.08 -1.57
C GLN A 70 -5.81 2.68 -2.16
N GLU A 71 -5.26 3.72 -1.53
CA GLU A 71 -3.96 4.30 -1.89
C GLU A 71 -2.84 3.29 -1.64
N ASP A 72 -2.86 2.60 -0.50
CA ASP A 72 -1.87 1.57 -0.18
C ASP A 72 -1.95 0.40 -1.18
N ALA A 73 -3.13 -0.02 -1.62
CA ALA A 73 -3.27 -1.07 -2.64
C ALA A 73 -2.67 -0.69 -4.01
N LYS A 74 -2.72 0.61 -4.38
CA LYS A 74 -2.09 1.14 -5.61
C LYS A 74 -0.59 1.39 -5.44
N SER A 75 -0.07 1.28 -4.24
CA SER A 75 1.31 1.61 -3.89
C SER A 75 2.25 0.42 -3.91
N TYR A 76 1.78 -0.74 -4.39
CA TYR A 76 2.60 -1.95 -4.59
C TYR A 76 2.88 -2.19 -6.06
N ASP A 77 4.13 -2.58 -6.36
CA ASP A 77 4.53 -2.97 -7.70
C ASP A 77 3.91 -4.34 -8.08
N PHE A 78 3.08 -4.36 -9.12
CA PHE A 78 2.37 -5.57 -9.55
C PHE A 78 3.28 -6.71 -10.02
N LEU A 79 4.51 -6.39 -10.44
CA LEU A 79 5.47 -7.35 -10.95
C LEU A 79 6.18 -8.09 -9.81
N THR A 80 6.65 -7.35 -8.80
CA THR A 80 7.47 -7.88 -7.70
C THR A 80 6.68 -8.10 -6.42
N GLY A 81 5.52 -7.45 -6.27
CA GLY A 81 4.71 -7.45 -5.04
C GLY A 81 5.28 -6.61 -3.91
N LEU A 82 6.37 -5.87 -4.16
CA LEU A 82 6.99 -4.98 -3.19
C LEU A 82 6.30 -3.61 -3.17
N PRO A 83 6.35 -2.87 -2.05
CA PRO A 83 6.02 -1.45 -2.03
C PRO A 83 6.75 -0.68 -3.13
N MET A 84 6.05 0.23 -3.80
CA MET A 84 6.66 1.19 -4.73
C MET A 84 7.37 2.31 -3.96
N ARG A 85 8.15 3.15 -4.67
CA ARG A 85 8.98 4.22 -4.11
C ARG A 85 8.30 4.98 -2.98
N ASN A 86 7.17 5.63 -3.22
CA ASN A 86 6.53 6.52 -2.25
C ASN A 86 6.11 5.80 -0.95
N LEU A 87 5.51 4.62 -1.07
CA LEU A 87 5.14 3.82 0.09
C LEU A 87 6.40 3.26 0.79
N GLY A 88 7.36 2.76 0.01
CA GLY A 88 8.60 2.18 0.51
C GLY A 88 9.44 3.18 1.30
N GLU A 89 9.66 4.38 0.76
CA GLU A 89 10.40 5.45 1.44
C GLU A 89 9.71 5.87 2.75
N ARG A 90 8.36 5.99 2.74
CA ARG A 90 7.59 6.30 3.94
C ARG A 90 7.72 5.22 5.01
N LEU A 91 7.49 3.95 4.65
CA LEU A 91 7.61 2.82 5.58
C LEU A 91 9.04 2.70 6.14
N THR A 92 10.04 2.90 5.29
CA THR A 92 11.45 2.89 5.71
C THR A 92 11.73 4.02 6.72
N ALA A 93 11.27 5.24 6.43
CA ALA A 93 11.45 6.38 7.33
C ALA A 93 10.73 6.18 8.68
N GLU A 94 9.52 5.63 8.67
CA GLU A 94 8.78 5.28 9.90
C GLU A 94 9.53 4.22 10.72
N PHE A 95 10.07 3.19 10.07
CA PHE A 95 10.78 2.10 10.71
C PHE A 95 12.13 2.54 11.33
N MET A 96 12.85 3.40 10.62
CA MET A 96 14.12 3.99 11.09
C MET A 96 13.97 4.92 12.32
N GLN A 97 12.75 5.34 12.66
CA GLN A 97 12.53 6.12 13.89
C GLN A 97 12.68 5.27 15.17
N THR A 98 12.52 3.96 15.06
CA THR A 98 12.49 3.05 16.21
C THR A 98 13.54 1.94 16.14
N HIS A 99 14.24 1.82 15.00
CA HIS A 99 15.25 0.77 14.79
C HIS A 99 16.50 1.36 14.15
N ASP A 100 17.64 1.04 14.69
CA ASP A 100 18.95 1.22 14.03
C ASP A 100 19.13 0.08 13.02
N GLY A 101 20.01 0.27 12.03
CA GLY A 101 20.26 -0.77 11.04
C GLY A 101 20.96 -0.26 9.77
N CYS A 102 20.93 -1.08 8.74
CA CYS A 102 21.56 -0.79 7.45
C CYS A 102 20.52 -0.50 6.36
N LEU A 103 20.73 0.60 5.66
CA LEU A 103 19.99 0.95 4.45
C LEU A 103 20.80 0.52 3.23
N VAL A 104 20.18 -0.28 2.36
CA VAL A 104 20.83 -0.90 1.20
C VAL A 104 20.12 -0.48 -0.07
N PHE A 105 20.87 0.07 -1.01
CA PHE A 105 20.41 0.28 -2.38
C PHE A 105 20.92 -0.87 -3.26
N LEU A 106 20.02 -1.45 -4.04
CA LEU A 106 20.31 -2.55 -4.95
C LEU A 106 19.90 -2.15 -6.37
N ASP A 107 20.74 -2.48 -7.32
CA ASP A 107 20.48 -2.31 -8.75
C ASP A 107 20.69 -3.66 -9.45
N MET A 108 19.83 -3.98 -10.43
CA MET A 108 19.95 -5.23 -11.18
C MET A 108 20.80 -5.00 -12.43
N ASP A 109 22.06 -5.36 -12.34
CA ASP A 109 23.00 -5.28 -13.45
C ASP A 109 22.48 -5.97 -14.71
N ASN A 110 22.70 -5.31 -15.85
CA ASN A 110 22.43 -5.86 -17.17
C ASN A 110 20.95 -6.23 -17.47
N LEU A 111 19.96 -5.72 -16.74
CA LEU A 111 18.54 -5.99 -17.04
C LEU A 111 18.18 -5.65 -18.50
N LYS A 112 18.69 -4.54 -19.03
CA LYS A 112 18.51 -4.17 -20.43
C LYS A 112 19.07 -5.26 -21.37
N LYS A 113 20.28 -5.75 -21.11
CA LYS A 113 20.90 -6.81 -21.92
C LYS A 113 20.12 -8.13 -21.86
N ILE A 114 19.56 -8.46 -20.71
CA ILE A 114 18.66 -9.61 -20.56
C ILE A 114 17.42 -9.42 -21.44
N ASN A 115 16.81 -8.24 -21.41
CA ASN A 115 15.65 -7.91 -22.23
C ASN A 115 15.96 -7.97 -23.73
N ASP A 116 17.10 -7.43 -24.13
CA ASP A 116 17.51 -7.38 -25.55
C ASP A 116 17.81 -8.78 -26.11
N ILE A 117 18.39 -9.69 -25.33
CA ILE A 117 18.76 -11.04 -25.76
C ILE A 117 17.59 -12.03 -25.62
N TYR A 118 16.88 -12.01 -24.49
CA TYR A 118 15.91 -13.05 -24.11
C TYR A 118 14.47 -12.52 -24.07
N GLY A 119 14.27 -11.24 -24.39
CA GLY A 119 12.95 -10.58 -24.38
C GLY A 119 12.51 -10.11 -23.00
N HIS A 120 11.58 -9.15 -22.97
CA HIS A 120 11.08 -8.52 -21.73
C HIS A 120 10.52 -9.51 -20.70
N LYS A 121 9.94 -10.65 -21.16
CA LYS A 121 9.46 -11.69 -20.25
C LYS A 121 10.59 -12.34 -19.42
N ALA A 122 11.82 -12.34 -19.93
CA ALA A 122 12.96 -12.85 -19.17
C ALA A 122 13.40 -11.86 -18.09
N GLY A 123 13.48 -10.57 -18.41
CA GLY A 123 13.72 -9.52 -17.43
C GLY A 123 12.65 -9.45 -16.35
N ASP A 124 11.37 -9.56 -16.74
CA ASP A 124 10.25 -9.63 -15.78
C ASP A 124 10.40 -10.81 -14.81
N ARG A 125 10.83 -11.97 -15.30
CA ARG A 125 11.09 -13.13 -14.44
C ARG A 125 12.23 -12.87 -13.47
N ALA A 126 13.31 -12.25 -13.93
CA ALA A 126 14.45 -11.89 -13.07
C ALA A 126 14.02 -10.89 -11.97
N LEU A 127 13.28 -9.84 -12.34
CA LEU A 127 12.72 -8.88 -11.38
C LEU A 127 11.78 -9.54 -10.37
N LYS A 128 10.88 -10.43 -10.81
CA LYS A 128 10.02 -11.22 -9.91
C LYS A 128 10.81 -12.10 -8.95
N CYS A 129 11.87 -12.70 -9.43
CA CYS A 129 12.74 -13.54 -8.62
C CYS A 129 13.40 -12.73 -7.51
N LEU A 130 14.02 -11.60 -7.87
CA LEU A 130 14.64 -10.69 -6.89
C LEU A 130 13.58 -10.17 -5.90
N GLY A 131 12.43 -9.73 -6.38
CA GLY A 131 11.32 -9.27 -5.54
C GLY A 131 10.90 -10.31 -4.49
N LYS A 132 10.76 -11.58 -4.87
CA LYS A 132 10.45 -12.67 -3.93
C LYS A 132 11.55 -12.93 -2.89
N LEU A 133 12.81 -12.80 -3.28
CA LEU A 133 13.94 -12.94 -2.34
C LEU A 133 13.96 -11.79 -1.34
N LEU A 134 13.73 -10.56 -1.80
CA LEU A 134 13.65 -9.38 -0.95
C LEU A 134 12.43 -9.43 -0.03
N GLN A 135 11.27 -9.88 -0.54
CA GLN A 135 10.04 -10.03 0.25
C GLN A 135 10.21 -11.02 1.42
N LYS A 136 10.91 -12.13 1.21
CA LYS A 136 11.21 -13.09 2.29
C LYS A 136 12.10 -12.51 3.39
N ARG A 137 12.92 -11.50 3.07
CA ARG A 137 13.75 -10.80 4.05
C ARG A 137 13.02 -9.62 4.71
N ALA A 138 11.90 -9.16 4.13
CA ALA A 138 11.06 -8.13 4.71
C ALA A 138 10.37 -8.57 6.02
N ASP A 139 10.37 -9.86 6.35
CA ASP A 139 9.97 -10.34 7.69
C ASP A 139 10.85 -9.76 8.81
N GLN A 140 12.04 -9.26 8.47
CA GLN A 140 13.01 -8.65 9.37
C GLN A 140 13.22 -7.14 9.13
N GLY A 141 12.56 -6.54 8.13
CA GLY A 141 12.77 -5.15 7.74
C GLY A 141 11.83 -4.68 6.63
N ILE A 142 12.24 -3.69 5.88
CA ILE A 142 11.47 -3.13 4.77
C ILE A 142 12.21 -3.35 3.47
N SER A 143 11.50 -3.78 2.43
CA SER A 143 12.02 -3.81 1.06
C SER A 143 11.04 -3.15 0.12
N CYS A 144 11.53 -2.35 -0.85
CA CYS A 144 10.69 -1.72 -1.85
C CYS A 144 11.39 -1.63 -3.22
N ARG A 145 10.59 -1.43 -4.27
CA ARG A 145 11.07 -1.15 -5.62
C ARG A 145 10.97 0.33 -5.92
N LEU A 146 12.13 0.96 -6.19
CA LEU A 146 12.19 2.39 -6.47
C LEU A 146 11.78 2.71 -7.92
N GLY A 147 11.99 1.77 -8.84
CA GLY A 147 11.63 1.86 -10.25
C GLY A 147 12.59 1.05 -11.13
N GLY A 148 12.17 0.67 -12.32
CA GLY A 148 13.04 -0.08 -13.25
C GLY A 148 13.69 -1.31 -12.62
N ASP A 149 14.98 -1.24 -12.43
CA ASP A 149 15.90 -2.25 -11.84
C ASP A 149 16.37 -1.90 -10.43
N GLU A 150 15.94 -0.75 -9.88
CA GLU A 150 16.37 -0.24 -8.58
C GLU A 150 15.47 -0.68 -7.43
N PHE A 151 16.09 -1.09 -6.33
CA PHE A 151 15.43 -1.52 -5.10
C PHE A 151 16.08 -0.85 -3.88
N LEU A 152 15.31 -0.73 -2.81
CA LEU A 152 15.75 -0.28 -1.50
C LEU A 152 15.40 -1.35 -0.48
N MET A 153 16.30 -1.60 0.47
CA MET A 153 16.06 -2.48 1.60
C MET A 153 16.60 -1.84 2.88
N PHE A 154 15.83 -1.90 3.95
CA PHE A 154 16.28 -1.57 5.30
C PHE A 154 16.28 -2.84 6.15
N LEU A 155 17.40 -3.13 6.76
CA LEU A 155 17.60 -4.26 7.68
C LEU A 155 17.86 -3.73 9.08
N PRO A 156 16.90 -3.88 10.01
CA PRO A 156 17.10 -3.48 11.39
C PRO A 156 18.13 -4.35 12.10
N ASP A 157 18.70 -3.82 13.16
CA ASP A 157 19.65 -4.50 14.06
C ASP A 157 20.81 -5.22 13.33
N THR A 158 21.14 -4.72 12.12
CA THR A 158 22.19 -5.29 11.26
C THR A 158 23.40 -4.36 11.23
N ASP A 159 24.55 -4.90 11.60
CA ASP A 159 25.84 -4.24 11.47
C ASP A 159 26.45 -4.49 10.07
N PRO A 160 27.46 -3.67 9.64
CA PRO A 160 28.05 -3.78 8.30
C PRO A 160 28.67 -5.15 7.97
N ASP A 161 29.24 -5.84 8.97
CA ASP A 161 29.88 -7.16 8.75
C ASP A 161 28.81 -8.23 8.51
N SER A 162 27.77 -8.23 9.33
CA SER A 162 26.59 -9.10 9.16
C SER A 162 25.85 -8.80 7.85
N LEU A 163 25.80 -7.54 7.43
CA LEU A 163 25.20 -7.13 6.15
C LEU A 163 25.92 -7.80 4.97
N SER A 164 27.27 -7.79 4.96
CA SER A 164 28.06 -8.38 3.87
C SER A 164 27.69 -9.85 3.67
N LEU A 165 27.62 -10.63 4.74
CA LEU A 165 27.24 -12.04 4.69
C LEU A 165 25.81 -12.26 4.18
N GLN A 166 24.88 -11.38 4.59
CA GLN A 166 23.49 -11.44 4.15
C GLN A 166 23.34 -11.10 2.66
N MET A 167 24.13 -10.17 2.14
CA MET A 167 24.13 -9.82 0.72
C MET A 167 24.74 -10.94 -0.12
N ASP A 168 25.83 -11.55 0.31
CA ASP A 168 26.44 -12.69 -0.37
C ASP A 168 25.44 -13.86 -0.49
N ASP A 169 24.71 -14.18 0.58
CA ASP A 169 23.66 -15.20 0.56
C ASP A 169 22.51 -14.83 -0.40
N LEU A 170 22.09 -13.55 -0.42
CA LEU A 170 21.07 -13.05 -1.35
C LEU A 170 21.52 -13.22 -2.80
N PHE A 171 22.73 -12.80 -3.14
CA PHE A 171 23.29 -12.89 -4.48
C PHE A 171 23.49 -14.32 -4.94
N GLN A 172 23.96 -15.22 -4.08
CA GLN A 172 24.09 -16.64 -4.38
C GLN A 172 22.73 -17.27 -4.68
N LYS A 173 21.70 -16.99 -3.86
CA LYS A 173 20.34 -17.47 -4.09
C LYS A 173 19.76 -16.94 -5.40
N PHE A 174 19.95 -15.65 -5.68
CA PHE A 174 19.49 -15.05 -6.92
C PHE A 174 20.17 -15.70 -8.13
N HIS A 175 21.49 -15.87 -8.11
CA HIS A 175 22.24 -16.53 -9.17
C HIS A 175 21.76 -17.96 -9.41
N THR A 176 21.56 -18.76 -8.35
CA THR A 176 21.09 -20.16 -8.46
C THR A 176 19.72 -20.29 -9.11
N ILE A 177 18.83 -19.29 -8.95
CA ILE A 177 17.47 -19.35 -9.49
C ILE A 177 17.43 -18.83 -10.93
N THR A 178 18.39 -18.01 -11.33
CA THR A 178 18.42 -17.35 -12.65
C THR A 178 19.34 -18.05 -13.66
N THR A 179 20.09 -19.03 -13.24
CA THR A 179 20.92 -19.91 -14.09
C THR A 179 20.16 -21.16 -14.48
#